data_6f49cd468dd81f491c79f0720e2025b8
#
_entry.id   6f49cd468dd81f491c79f0720e2025b8
#
_cell.length_a   1.000
_cell.length_b   1.000
_cell.length_c   1.000
_cell.angle_alpha   90.00
_cell.angle_beta   90.00
_cell.angle_gamma   90.00
#
_symmetry.space_group_name_H-M   'P 1'
#
loop_
_entity.id
_entity.type
_entity.pdbx_description
1 polymer ?
#
loop_
_entity_poly.entity_id
_entity_poly.type
_entity_poly.pdbx_seq_one_letter_code
_entity_poly.pdbx_strand_id
1 'polypeptide(L)'
;MMNDQAAFQIVSDGDYFRLFNDQHQRIGYIHFYLDDEKRIVVDSTVVDPSYRGLGLANQLMNHVIEKARQEKRYIYPLCSFAVRVLQNQRYQDLWDPKEGSPIGGGYCAWLPENK
;
A
#
# COMPACT_ATOMS: atom_id res chain seq x y z
N MET A 1 -24.74 9.90 15.27
CA MET A 1 -23.54 10.44 15.08
C MET A 1 -22.68 9.70 14.07
N MET A 2 -21.91 10.38 13.36
CA MET A 2 -21.13 9.81 12.37
C MET A 2 -19.80 9.56 12.86
N ASN A 3 -19.22 8.46 12.58
CA ASN A 3 -17.85 8.32 12.94
C ASN A 3 -17.02 8.80 11.78
N ASP A 4 -15.76 9.06 12.05
CA ASP A 4 -14.87 9.64 11.07
C ASP A 4 -14.67 8.76 9.87
N GLN A 5 -14.82 7.47 10.05
CA GLN A 5 -14.59 6.55 8.95
C GLN A 5 -15.65 6.67 7.88
N ALA A 6 -16.82 7.15 8.25
CA ALA A 6 -17.86 7.31 7.28
C ALA A 6 -17.59 8.46 6.32
N ALA A 7 -16.64 9.33 6.65
CA ALA A 7 -16.34 10.46 5.79
C ALA A 7 -15.48 10.10 4.59
N PHE A 8 -14.87 8.92 4.61
CA PHE A 8 -13.99 8.53 3.53
C PHE A 8 -14.37 7.17 3.00
N GLN A 9 -14.22 6.99 1.71
CA GLN A 9 -14.49 5.72 1.06
C GLN A 9 -13.32 5.30 0.23
N ILE A 10 -13.03 4.00 0.25
CA ILE A 10 -12.01 3.43 -0.62
C ILE A 10 -12.71 2.46 -1.53
N VAL A 11 -12.55 2.66 -2.84
CA VAL A 11 -13.25 1.90 -3.87
C VAL A 11 -12.23 1.17 -4.73
N SER A 12 -12.47 -0.11 -4.94
CA SER A 12 -11.63 -0.90 -5.83
C SER A 12 -11.97 -0.55 -7.27
N ASP A 13 -10.95 -0.28 -8.06
CA ASP A 13 -11.12 0.13 -9.44
C ASP A 13 -9.95 -0.41 -10.26
N GLY A 14 -10.06 -1.66 -10.71
CA GLY A 14 -9.00 -2.28 -11.50
C GLY A 14 -7.71 -2.35 -10.73
N ASP A 15 -6.70 -1.64 -11.21
CA ASP A 15 -5.37 -1.63 -10.61
C ASP A 15 -5.23 -0.59 -9.51
N TYR A 16 -6.33 -0.03 -9.08
CA TYR A 16 -6.33 1.04 -8.09
C TYR A 16 -7.25 0.71 -6.93
N PHE A 17 -6.87 1.19 -5.75
CA PHE A 17 -7.85 1.51 -4.73
C PHE A 17 -7.91 3.03 -4.70
N ARG A 18 -9.08 3.59 -4.92
CA ARG A 18 -9.24 5.04 -4.97
C ARG A 18 -9.92 5.53 -3.71
N LEU A 19 -9.44 6.65 -3.23
CA LEU A 19 -9.93 7.23 -1.97
C LEU A 19 -10.77 8.45 -2.28
N PHE A 20 -11.95 8.51 -1.67
CA PHE A 20 -12.89 9.61 -1.87
C PHE A 20 -13.25 10.23 -0.52
N ASN A 21 -13.51 11.53 -0.53
CA ASN A 21 -13.99 12.19 0.67
C ASN A 21 -15.53 12.10 0.72
N ASP A 22 -16.14 12.75 1.70
CA ASP A 22 -17.57 12.66 1.89
C ASP A 22 -18.36 13.42 0.82
N GLN A 23 -17.68 14.19 -0.01
CA GLN A 23 -18.31 14.86 -1.13
C GLN A 23 -18.08 14.12 -2.44
N HIS A 24 -17.60 12.88 -2.33
CA HIS A 24 -17.32 12.03 -3.48
C HIS A 24 -16.24 12.59 -4.39
N GLN A 25 -15.34 13.37 -3.83
CA GLN A 25 -14.18 13.85 -4.58
C GLN A 25 -13.03 12.89 -4.39
N ARG A 26 -12.32 12.60 -5.47
CA ARG A 26 -11.17 11.71 -5.40
C ARG A 26 -10.00 12.45 -4.81
N ILE A 27 -9.50 11.97 -3.68
CA ILE A 27 -8.44 12.64 -2.96
C ILE A 27 -7.19 11.79 -2.81
N GLY A 28 -7.20 10.58 -3.34
CA GLY A 28 -6.00 9.77 -3.29
C GLY A 28 -6.20 8.43 -3.97
N TYR A 29 -5.12 7.68 -4.04
CA TYR A 29 -5.18 6.33 -4.60
C TYR A 29 -3.92 5.57 -4.25
N ILE A 30 -3.98 4.26 -4.44
CA ILE A 30 -2.80 3.41 -4.47
C ILE A 30 -2.91 2.58 -5.75
N HIS A 31 -1.82 2.53 -6.48
CA HIS A 31 -1.76 1.80 -7.75
C HIS A 31 -0.92 0.55 -7.57
N PHE A 32 -1.39 -0.54 -8.15
CA PHE A 32 -0.70 -1.81 -8.08
C PHE A 32 -0.97 -2.62 -9.33
N TYR A 33 -0.18 -3.66 -9.54
CA TYR A 33 -0.41 -4.58 -10.65
C TYR A 33 0.24 -5.91 -10.30
N LEU A 34 -0.05 -6.94 -11.07
CA LEU A 34 0.57 -8.24 -10.86
C LEU A 34 1.76 -8.37 -11.78
N ASP A 35 2.87 -8.86 -11.25
CA ASP A 35 4.05 -9.11 -12.08
C ASP A 35 4.00 -10.54 -12.62
N ASP A 36 5.09 -10.95 -13.27
CA ASP A 36 5.16 -12.27 -13.89
C ASP A 36 5.05 -13.40 -12.88
N GLU A 37 5.38 -13.13 -11.63
CA GLU A 37 5.29 -14.14 -10.59
C GLU A 37 4.01 -14.02 -9.79
N LYS A 38 3.08 -13.23 -10.28
CA LYS A 38 1.76 -13.04 -9.66
C LYS A 38 1.84 -12.37 -8.30
N ARG A 39 2.90 -11.61 -8.06
CA ARG A 39 3.00 -10.79 -6.85
C ARG A 39 2.29 -9.47 -7.11
N ILE A 40 1.76 -8.89 -6.06
CA ILE A 40 1.16 -7.57 -6.16
C ILE A 40 2.28 -6.54 -6.05
N VAL A 41 2.52 -5.81 -7.12
CA VAL A 41 3.54 -4.75 -7.13
C VAL A 41 2.84 -3.44 -6.81
N VAL A 42 3.29 -2.76 -5.78
CA VAL A 42 2.74 -1.45 -5.40
C VAL A 42 3.73 -0.40 -5.85
N ASP A 43 3.35 0.41 -6.82
CA ASP A 43 4.30 1.36 -7.40
C ASP A 43 4.01 2.80 -7.06
N SER A 44 2.83 3.15 -6.58
CA SER A 44 2.59 4.53 -6.16
C SER A 44 1.44 4.62 -5.18
N THR A 45 1.57 5.55 -4.27
CA THR A 45 0.54 5.86 -3.27
C THR A 45 0.48 7.38 -3.18
N VAL A 46 -0.69 7.93 -3.40
CA VAL A 46 -0.86 9.37 -3.43
C VAL A 46 -2.06 9.76 -2.57
N VAL A 47 -1.88 10.78 -1.74
CA VAL A 47 -2.98 11.38 -0.99
C VAL A 47 -2.84 12.88 -1.12
N ASP A 48 -3.95 13.54 -1.42
CA ASP A 48 -3.97 14.98 -1.56
C ASP A 48 -3.36 15.63 -0.31
N PRO A 49 -2.46 16.60 -0.49
CA PRO A 49 -1.80 17.22 0.67
C PRO A 49 -2.75 17.77 1.71
N SER A 50 -3.93 18.19 1.32
CA SER A 50 -4.91 18.72 2.27
C SER A 50 -5.43 17.65 3.23
N TYR A 51 -5.23 16.39 2.90
CA TYR A 51 -5.74 15.28 3.69
C TYR A 51 -4.64 14.46 4.33
N ARG A 52 -3.42 14.95 4.32
CA ARG A 52 -2.32 14.22 4.92
C ARG A 52 -2.39 14.29 6.44
N GLY A 53 -1.77 13.32 7.08
CA GLY A 53 -1.79 13.29 8.54
C GLY A 53 -2.99 12.60 9.14
N LEU A 54 -3.87 12.07 8.31
CA LEU A 54 -5.08 11.40 8.79
C LEU A 54 -4.98 9.89 8.69
N GLY A 55 -3.84 9.36 8.29
CA GLY A 55 -3.68 7.91 8.18
C GLY A 55 -4.31 7.31 6.96
N LEU A 56 -4.67 8.13 5.97
CA LEU A 56 -5.39 7.62 4.80
C LEU A 56 -4.52 6.79 3.90
N ALA A 57 -3.24 7.14 3.77
CA ALA A 57 -2.33 6.33 2.97
C ALA A 57 -2.19 4.92 3.58
N ASN A 58 -2.15 4.84 4.90
CA ASN A 58 -2.11 3.53 5.55
C ASN A 58 -3.38 2.74 5.30
N GLN A 59 -4.52 3.41 5.25
CA GLN A 59 -5.77 2.72 4.96
C GLN A 59 -5.77 2.17 3.53
N LEU A 60 -5.22 2.92 2.59
CA LEU A 60 -5.09 2.42 1.22
C LEU A 60 -4.18 1.20 1.19
N MET A 61 -3.06 1.27 1.90
CA MET A 61 -2.15 0.14 1.92
C MET A 61 -2.79 -1.08 2.58
N ASN A 62 -3.60 -0.87 3.61
CA ASN A 62 -4.30 -1.96 4.25
C ASN A 62 -5.21 -2.71 3.29
N HIS A 63 -5.82 -2.01 2.36
CA HIS A 63 -6.64 -2.68 1.35
C HIS A 63 -5.80 -3.58 0.46
N VAL A 64 -4.60 -3.14 0.11
CA VAL A 64 -3.70 -3.98 -0.68
C VAL A 64 -3.25 -5.19 0.14
N ILE A 65 -2.93 -4.98 1.41
CA ILE A 65 -2.49 -6.05 2.28
C ILE A 65 -3.57 -7.11 2.42
N GLU A 66 -4.83 -6.67 2.61
CA GLU A 66 -5.94 -7.60 2.72
C GLU A 66 -6.12 -8.39 1.43
N LYS A 67 -6.02 -7.69 0.31
CA LYS A 67 -6.13 -8.36 -0.99
C LYS A 67 -5.04 -9.41 -1.13
N ALA A 68 -3.81 -9.06 -0.77
CA ALA A 68 -2.70 -9.99 -0.89
C ALA A 68 -2.92 -11.24 -0.04
N ARG A 69 -3.43 -11.04 1.17
CA ARG A 69 -3.68 -12.17 2.05
C ARG A 69 -4.81 -13.06 1.56
N GLN A 70 -5.87 -12.43 1.07
CA GLN A 70 -7.00 -13.17 0.53
C GLN A 70 -6.60 -13.98 -0.69
N GLU A 71 -5.72 -13.43 -1.51
CA GLU A 71 -5.30 -14.09 -2.74
C GLU A 71 -4.03 -14.93 -2.56
N LYS A 72 -3.45 -14.88 -1.37
CA LYS A 72 -2.23 -15.62 -1.06
C LYS A 72 -1.09 -15.23 -1.99
N ARG A 73 -0.89 -13.92 -2.12
CA ARG A 73 0.17 -13.37 -2.94
C ARG A 73 1.14 -12.60 -2.09
N TYR A 74 2.38 -12.56 -2.54
CA TYR A 74 3.37 -11.67 -1.93
C TYR A 74 3.19 -10.27 -2.48
N ILE A 75 3.71 -9.29 -1.77
CA ILE A 75 3.70 -7.90 -2.21
C ILE A 75 5.14 -7.50 -2.51
N TYR A 76 5.33 -6.85 -3.66
CA TYR A 76 6.63 -6.35 -4.07
C TYR A 76 6.53 -4.82 -4.10
N PRO A 77 7.04 -4.15 -3.07
CA PRO A 77 6.87 -2.69 -2.99
C PRO A 77 7.92 -1.97 -3.82
N LEU A 78 7.46 -1.07 -4.67
CA LEU A 78 8.35 -0.21 -5.43
C LEU A 78 8.32 1.22 -4.90
N CYS A 79 7.23 1.65 -4.26
CA CYS A 79 7.22 2.99 -3.71
C CYS A 79 7.76 2.96 -2.30
N SER A 80 8.44 4.03 -1.90
CA SER A 80 9.10 4.05 -0.60
C SER A 80 8.13 3.96 0.55
N PHE A 81 6.92 4.48 0.37
CA PHE A 81 5.90 4.36 1.41
C PHE A 81 5.56 2.88 1.66
N ALA A 82 5.34 2.13 0.57
CA ALA A 82 4.99 0.72 0.72
C ALA A 82 6.14 -0.07 1.35
N VAL A 83 7.37 0.25 0.97
CA VAL A 83 8.52 -0.39 1.59
C VAL A 83 8.51 -0.14 3.10
N ARG A 84 8.27 1.10 3.49
CA ARG A 84 8.30 1.46 4.90
C ARG A 84 7.23 0.74 5.69
N VAL A 85 6.03 0.65 5.14
CA VAL A 85 4.94 -0.04 5.82
C VAL A 85 5.28 -1.52 6.00
N LEU A 86 5.78 -2.14 4.94
CA LEU A 86 6.02 -3.57 4.96
C LEU A 86 7.24 -3.97 5.78
N GLN A 87 8.02 -3.02 6.24
CA GLN A 87 9.14 -3.32 7.13
C GLN A 87 8.68 -3.71 8.53
N ASN A 88 7.42 -3.48 8.84
CA ASN A 88 6.89 -3.91 10.12
C ASN A 88 6.86 -5.44 10.15
N GLN A 89 7.26 -6.02 11.28
CA GLN A 89 7.35 -7.46 11.40
C GLN A 89 6.05 -8.17 11.12
N ARG A 90 4.94 -7.54 11.40
CA ARG A 90 3.64 -8.18 11.20
C ARG A 90 3.37 -8.51 9.74
N TYR A 91 4.13 -7.93 8.82
CA TYR A 91 3.93 -8.13 7.40
C TYR A 91 5.01 -8.98 6.75
N GLN A 92 5.82 -9.66 7.55
CA GLN A 92 6.87 -10.49 6.98
C GLN A 92 6.34 -11.56 6.06
N ASP A 93 5.15 -12.05 6.32
CA ASP A 93 4.56 -13.09 5.51
C ASP A 93 4.24 -12.62 4.10
N LEU A 94 4.24 -11.33 3.87
CA LEU A 94 3.92 -10.79 2.55
C LEU A 94 5.15 -10.56 1.68
N TRP A 95 6.34 -10.72 2.24
CA TRP A 95 7.56 -10.58 1.46
C TRP A 95 7.90 -11.89 0.80
N ASP A 96 8.28 -11.82 -0.47
CA ASP A 96 8.70 -13.00 -1.20
C ASP A 96 10.05 -13.45 -0.64
N PRO A 97 10.17 -14.67 -0.15
CA PRO A 97 11.44 -15.12 0.43
C PRO A 97 12.62 -15.04 -0.52
N LYS A 98 12.36 -15.07 -1.81
CA LYS A 98 13.44 -14.96 -2.78
C LYS A 98 14.11 -13.60 -2.78
N GLU A 99 13.38 -12.61 -2.29
CA GLU A 99 13.89 -11.23 -2.31
C GLU A 99 14.60 -10.86 -1.01
N GLY A 100 14.65 -11.74 -0.05
CA GLY A 100 15.25 -11.45 1.23
C GLY A 100 14.25 -10.87 2.21
N SER A 101 14.77 -10.33 3.29
CA SER A 101 13.93 -9.78 4.35
C SER A 101 14.15 -8.29 4.46
N PRO A 102 13.10 -7.51 4.54
CA PRO A 102 13.28 -6.08 4.74
C PRO A 102 13.93 -5.77 6.07
N ILE A 103 13.65 -6.60 7.06
CA ILE A 103 14.21 -6.37 8.38
C ILE A 103 15.69 -6.71 8.40
N GLY A 104 16.09 -7.67 7.62
CA GLY A 104 17.48 -8.06 7.56
C GLY A 104 18.30 -7.30 6.54
N GLY A 105 17.69 -6.35 5.87
CA GLY A 105 18.44 -5.54 4.93
C GLY A 105 18.42 -6.01 3.50
N GLY A 106 17.72 -7.07 3.20
CA GLY A 106 17.71 -7.60 1.85
C GLY A 106 17.09 -6.66 0.83
N TYR A 107 16.31 -5.71 1.30
CA TYR A 107 15.63 -4.78 0.41
C TYR A 107 16.21 -3.38 0.45
N CYS A 108 17.42 -3.24 0.93
CA CYS A 108 18.02 -1.92 1.02
C CYS A 108 18.08 -1.19 -0.31
N ALA A 109 18.24 -1.91 -1.37
CA ALA A 109 18.35 -1.28 -2.68
C ALA A 109 17.06 -0.59 -3.12
N TRP A 110 15.97 -0.88 -2.47
CA TRP A 110 14.70 -0.28 -2.84
C TRP A 110 14.46 1.06 -2.19
N LEU A 111 15.32 1.44 -1.26
CA LEU A 111 15.12 2.69 -0.53
C LEU A 111 15.95 3.76 -1.20
N PRO A 112 15.33 4.61 -1.99
CA PRO A 112 16.07 5.58 -2.78
C PRO A 112 16.89 6.50 -1.92
N GLU A 113 16.41 6.74 -0.74
CA GLU A 113 17.09 7.66 0.12
C GLU A 113 18.29 7.03 0.80
N ASN A 114 18.54 5.80 0.51
CA ASN A 114 19.69 5.16 1.08
C ASN A 114 20.96 5.63 0.51
N LYS A 115 20.88 6.48 -0.41
CA LYS A 115 22.08 6.97 -0.90
C LYS A 115 22.38 8.21 -0.45
#